data_513722ba6776739c85c2159a622e126a
#
_entry.id   513722ba6776739c85c2159a622e126a
#
_cell.length_a   1.000
_cell.length_b   1.000
_cell.length_c   1.000
_cell.angle_alpha   90.00
_cell.angle_beta   90.00
_cell.angle_gamma   90.00
#
_symmetry.space_group_name_H-M   'P 1'
#
loop_
_entity.id
_entity.type
_entity.pdbx_description
1 polymer ?
#
loop_
_entity_poly.entity_id
_entity_poly.type
_entity_poly.pdbx_seq_one_letter_code
_entity_poly.pdbx_strand_id
1 'polypeptide(L)'
;MTDKRFLIIADDFTGANDTGVQIKKHGLAASVLLKTDDLSQAQGSVVLDTESRVIPAEDAYEKVKAALQEALKEGEYEFLYKKVDSTLRGNIIAELKAMIEVFKPELVVFAPAFPKAGRTTEDGIQKVNGTPLLETEMVRDPRNPIAYDNIVKLLSEGLNVAVTHHDLEEVRRDNLTLANGYHTFDAVYTSDMQMIAKSVIENNKRTLWIGSAGLAEGFFAEKYPNYPVLAIMGSVSESSMMQMEYAHKHHVPIIEIDMKAILDGADYQVCAEEAVNMLKSGSDLILTAARTKNDYQQVLDYAKQKNISGADVSALTKETIGKLASAILEQVKVSGLFMTGGDTAISVINHLGAQGSRIDSEV
;
A
#
# COMPACT_ATOMS: atom_id res chain seq x y z
N MET A 1 4.71 -10.99 -16.89
CA MET A 1 4.01 -10.95 -15.58
C MET A 1 2.54 -10.96 -15.91
N THR A 2 1.78 -11.93 -15.44
CA THR A 2 0.32 -11.88 -15.55
C THR A 2 -0.13 -10.66 -14.78
N ASP A 3 -0.79 -9.70 -15.47
CA ASP A 3 -1.36 -8.52 -14.83
C ASP A 3 -2.36 -9.00 -13.78
N LYS A 4 -1.97 -8.86 -12.51
CA LYS A 4 -2.84 -9.16 -11.38
C LYS A 4 -3.99 -8.17 -11.41
N ARG A 5 -5.20 -8.66 -11.60
CA ARG A 5 -6.40 -7.84 -11.70
C ARG A 5 -7.22 -7.96 -10.43
N PHE A 6 -7.75 -6.84 -9.97
CA PHE A 6 -8.69 -6.76 -8.85
C PHE A 6 -10.05 -6.33 -9.38
N LEU A 7 -11.10 -6.88 -8.81
CA LEU A 7 -12.47 -6.47 -9.09
C LEU A 7 -13.09 -5.87 -7.84
N ILE A 8 -13.52 -4.62 -7.93
CA ILE A 8 -14.24 -3.91 -6.89
C ILE A 8 -15.62 -3.56 -7.42
N ILE A 9 -16.67 -3.95 -6.69
CA ILE A 9 -18.05 -3.54 -6.97
C ILE A 9 -18.44 -2.48 -5.94
N ALA A 10 -18.67 -1.25 -6.38
CA ALA A 10 -19.06 -0.12 -5.55
C ALA A 10 -20.54 0.21 -5.74
N ASP A 11 -21.16 0.74 -4.69
CA ASP A 11 -22.57 1.13 -4.67
C ASP A 11 -22.80 2.58 -5.12
N ASP A 12 -21.73 3.40 -5.16
CA ASP A 12 -21.75 4.77 -5.63
C ASP A 12 -20.42 5.21 -6.25
N PHE A 13 -20.46 6.28 -7.04
CA PHE A 13 -19.30 6.80 -7.77
C PHE A 13 -18.18 7.32 -6.86
N THR A 14 -18.54 8.01 -5.77
CA THR A 14 -17.54 8.49 -4.80
C THR A 14 -16.78 7.33 -4.18
N GLY A 15 -17.49 6.32 -3.71
CA GLY A 15 -16.88 5.12 -3.13
C GLY A 15 -16.04 4.32 -4.13
N ALA A 16 -16.45 4.29 -5.40
CA ALA A 16 -15.67 3.67 -6.48
C ALA A 16 -14.31 4.37 -6.64
N ASN A 17 -14.29 5.69 -6.69
CA ASN A 17 -13.06 6.47 -6.80
C ASN A 17 -12.19 6.37 -5.54
N ASP A 18 -12.78 6.48 -4.34
CA ASP A 18 -12.06 6.36 -3.07
C ASP A 18 -11.32 5.03 -2.93
N THR A 19 -11.92 3.96 -3.46
CA THR A 19 -11.31 2.63 -3.43
C THR A 19 -10.34 2.43 -4.58
N GLY A 20 -10.66 2.91 -5.77
CA GLY A 20 -9.79 2.87 -6.94
C GLY A 20 -8.46 3.59 -6.72
N VAL A 21 -8.46 4.70 -5.98
CA VAL A 21 -7.24 5.43 -5.64
C VAL A 21 -6.31 4.62 -4.75
N GLN A 22 -6.82 3.69 -3.92
CA GLN A 22 -5.96 2.82 -3.11
C GLN A 22 -5.12 1.89 -4.00
N ILE A 23 -5.70 1.36 -5.08
CA ILE A 23 -4.96 0.56 -6.09
C ILE A 23 -3.84 1.41 -6.71
N LYS A 24 -4.17 2.63 -7.11
CA LYS A 24 -3.23 3.54 -7.79
C LYS A 24 -2.06 3.97 -6.91
N LYS A 25 -2.27 4.17 -5.61
CA LYS A 25 -1.22 4.51 -4.64
C LYS A 25 -0.11 3.47 -4.55
N HIS A 26 -0.40 2.22 -4.91
CA HIS A 26 0.57 1.12 -4.91
C HIS A 26 1.13 0.82 -6.32
N GLY A 27 1.05 1.80 -7.25
CA GLY A 27 1.64 1.70 -8.59
C GLY A 27 0.87 0.80 -9.57
N LEU A 28 -0.31 0.30 -9.18
CA LEU A 28 -1.12 -0.60 -10.00
C LEU A 28 -2.10 0.20 -10.87
N ALA A 29 -2.40 -0.31 -12.07
CA ALA A 29 -3.39 0.29 -12.95
C ALA A 29 -4.81 -0.05 -12.48
N ALA A 30 -5.72 0.94 -12.53
CA ALA A 30 -7.13 0.75 -12.23
C ALA A 30 -8.00 1.64 -13.12
N SER A 31 -9.13 1.09 -13.55
CA SER A 31 -10.18 1.80 -14.29
C SER A 31 -11.47 1.81 -13.48
N VAL A 32 -12.11 2.96 -13.33
CA VAL A 32 -13.47 3.08 -12.77
C VAL A 32 -14.45 3.09 -13.93
N LEU A 33 -15.37 2.13 -13.95
CA LEU A 33 -16.37 1.95 -15.00
C LEU A 33 -17.78 2.17 -14.45
N LEU A 34 -18.61 2.85 -15.23
CA LEU A 34 -20.03 3.07 -14.93
C LEU A 34 -20.94 2.06 -15.63
N LYS A 35 -20.39 1.29 -16.56
CA LYS A 35 -21.11 0.28 -17.35
C LYS A 35 -20.24 -0.96 -17.53
N THR A 36 -20.89 -2.10 -17.58
CA THR A 36 -20.23 -3.39 -17.84
C THR A 36 -19.79 -3.57 -19.29
N ASP A 37 -20.41 -2.87 -20.24
CA ASP A 37 -20.06 -2.94 -21.68
C ASP A 37 -18.62 -2.51 -21.96
N ASP A 38 -18.02 -1.70 -21.06
CA ASP A 38 -16.66 -1.20 -21.20
C ASP A 38 -15.59 -2.11 -20.54
N LEU A 39 -15.98 -3.25 -19.95
CA LEU A 39 -15.08 -4.16 -19.24
C LEU A 39 -13.93 -4.68 -20.10
N SER A 40 -14.19 -5.02 -21.37
CA SER A 40 -13.18 -5.53 -22.32
C SER A 40 -12.10 -4.49 -22.66
N GLN A 41 -12.37 -3.20 -22.44
CA GLN A 41 -11.43 -2.10 -22.71
C GLN A 41 -10.67 -1.66 -21.46
N ALA A 42 -11.04 -2.17 -20.28
CA ALA A 42 -10.41 -1.80 -19.03
C ALA A 42 -8.96 -2.30 -18.95
N GLN A 43 -8.06 -1.39 -18.62
CA GLN A 43 -6.66 -1.74 -18.35
C GLN A 43 -6.44 -1.95 -16.84
N GLY A 44 -5.80 -3.07 -16.49
CA GLY A 44 -5.49 -3.39 -15.11
C GLY A 44 -6.72 -3.82 -14.29
N SER A 45 -6.79 -3.34 -13.06
CA SER A 45 -7.89 -3.62 -12.13
C SER A 45 -9.14 -2.84 -12.49
N VAL A 46 -10.29 -3.39 -12.13
CA VAL A 46 -11.60 -2.83 -12.46
C VAL A 46 -12.35 -2.44 -11.18
N VAL A 47 -12.86 -1.23 -11.15
CA VAL A 47 -13.84 -0.77 -10.17
C VAL A 47 -15.14 -0.48 -10.90
N LEU A 48 -16.17 -1.30 -10.66
CA LEU A 48 -17.50 -1.11 -11.25
C LEU A 48 -18.37 -0.33 -10.26
N ASP A 49 -18.81 0.84 -10.69
CA ASP A 49 -19.86 1.58 -9.99
C ASP A 49 -21.22 1.10 -10.46
N THR A 50 -22.00 0.59 -9.53
CA THR A 50 -23.35 0.08 -9.83
C THR A 50 -24.45 1.09 -9.56
N GLU A 51 -24.14 2.27 -8.95
CA GLU A 51 -25.17 3.25 -8.56
C GLU A 51 -26.38 2.56 -7.89
N SER A 52 -26.10 1.60 -7.00
CA SER A 52 -27.12 0.75 -6.38
C SER A 52 -27.57 1.22 -5.00
N ARG A 53 -26.91 2.25 -4.45
CA ARG A 53 -27.14 2.71 -3.07
C ARG A 53 -28.55 3.16 -2.81
N VAL A 54 -29.20 3.86 -3.75
CA VAL A 54 -30.45 4.60 -3.57
C VAL A 54 -31.64 4.03 -4.36
N ILE A 55 -31.48 2.88 -5.00
CA ILE A 55 -32.54 2.19 -5.73
C ILE A 55 -33.22 1.14 -4.84
N PRO A 56 -34.38 0.56 -5.22
CA PRO A 56 -34.99 -0.53 -4.49
C PRO A 56 -34.04 -1.72 -4.29
N ALA A 57 -34.14 -2.42 -3.17
CA ALA A 57 -33.22 -3.49 -2.78
C ALA A 57 -33.18 -4.65 -3.80
N GLU A 58 -34.33 -4.99 -4.41
CA GLU A 58 -34.41 -6.00 -5.45
C GLU A 58 -33.64 -5.59 -6.71
N ASP A 59 -33.80 -4.32 -7.13
CA ASP A 59 -33.07 -3.78 -8.27
C ASP A 59 -31.55 -3.73 -8.00
N ALA A 60 -31.15 -3.38 -6.77
CA ALA A 60 -29.76 -3.38 -6.34
C ALA A 60 -29.16 -4.79 -6.39
N TYR A 61 -29.89 -5.79 -5.91
CA TYR A 61 -29.48 -7.19 -6.01
C TYR A 61 -29.27 -7.62 -7.47
N GLU A 62 -30.26 -7.41 -8.35
CA GLU A 62 -30.14 -7.82 -9.76
C GLU A 62 -29.01 -7.08 -10.49
N LYS A 63 -28.85 -5.78 -10.23
CA LYS A 63 -27.79 -4.97 -10.84
C LYS A 63 -26.40 -5.42 -10.44
N VAL A 64 -26.17 -5.68 -9.17
CA VAL A 64 -24.88 -6.18 -8.65
C VAL A 64 -24.62 -7.59 -9.14
N LYS A 65 -25.65 -8.46 -9.17
CA LYS A 65 -25.55 -9.83 -9.71
C LYS A 65 -25.12 -9.82 -11.16
N ALA A 66 -25.80 -9.05 -12.01
CA ALA A 66 -25.48 -8.95 -13.43
C ALA A 66 -24.06 -8.39 -13.64
N ALA A 67 -23.70 -7.30 -12.93
CA ALA A 67 -22.39 -6.70 -13.04
C ALA A 67 -21.26 -7.65 -12.68
N LEU A 68 -21.42 -8.43 -11.59
CA LEU A 68 -20.43 -9.42 -11.18
C LEU A 68 -20.34 -10.60 -12.18
N GLN A 69 -21.47 -11.07 -12.69
CA GLN A 69 -21.50 -12.17 -13.69
C GLN A 69 -20.79 -11.77 -14.98
N GLU A 70 -21.02 -10.54 -15.47
CA GLU A 70 -20.32 -10.04 -16.66
C GLU A 70 -18.82 -9.90 -16.40
N ALA A 71 -18.43 -9.30 -15.26
CA ALA A 71 -17.02 -9.15 -14.92
C ALA A 71 -16.28 -10.49 -14.84
N LEU A 72 -16.91 -11.52 -14.27
CA LEU A 72 -16.31 -12.86 -14.16
C LEU A 72 -16.22 -13.62 -15.50
N LYS A 73 -16.97 -13.21 -16.54
CA LYS A 73 -16.80 -13.74 -17.90
C LYS A 73 -15.55 -13.18 -18.59
N GLU A 74 -15.18 -11.94 -18.27
CA GLU A 74 -14.05 -11.24 -18.88
C GLU A 74 -12.69 -11.68 -18.33
N GLY A 75 -12.64 -12.41 -17.20
CA GLY A 75 -11.40 -12.94 -16.67
C GLY A 75 -11.45 -13.37 -15.21
N GLU A 76 -10.30 -13.87 -14.76
CA GLU A 76 -10.09 -14.20 -13.35
C GLU A 76 -9.53 -12.98 -12.59
N TYR A 77 -9.99 -12.82 -11.36
CA TYR A 77 -9.55 -11.77 -10.46
C TYR A 77 -8.92 -12.39 -9.21
N GLU A 78 -7.76 -11.86 -8.81
CA GLU A 78 -7.08 -12.29 -7.58
C GLU A 78 -7.82 -11.83 -6.32
N PHE A 79 -8.61 -10.77 -6.44
CA PHE A 79 -9.27 -10.10 -5.31
C PHE A 79 -10.66 -9.63 -5.73
N LEU A 80 -11.66 -10.03 -4.98
CA LEU A 80 -13.03 -9.56 -5.15
C LEU A 80 -13.46 -8.76 -3.93
N TYR A 81 -13.82 -7.52 -4.16
CA TYR A 81 -14.16 -6.56 -3.13
C TYR A 81 -15.54 -5.95 -3.35
N LYS A 82 -16.37 -5.93 -2.31
CA LYS A 82 -17.59 -5.11 -2.26
C LYS A 82 -17.31 -3.85 -1.47
N LYS A 83 -17.29 -2.72 -2.17
CA LYS A 83 -17.22 -1.42 -1.53
C LYS A 83 -18.60 -1.04 -0.96
N VAL A 84 -18.61 -0.74 0.34
CA VAL A 84 -19.80 -0.26 1.05
C VAL A 84 -19.52 1.11 1.68
N ASP A 85 -20.56 1.84 1.99
CA ASP A 85 -20.45 3.09 2.72
C ASP A 85 -19.98 2.86 4.17
N SER A 86 -18.99 3.65 4.61
CA SER A 86 -18.46 3.55 5.99
C SER A 86 -19.46 3.96 7.07
N THR A 87 -20.59 4.55 6.68
CA THR A 87 -21.72 4.86 7.56
C THR A 87 -22.92 3.91 7.37
N LEU A 88 -22.69 2.74 6.74
CA LEU A 88 -23.65 1.65 6.55
C LEU A 88 -24.94 2.05 5.80
N ARG A 89 -24.88 3.08 4.96
CA ARG A 89 -26.00 3.47 4.08
C ARG A 89 -26.05 2.54 2.86
N GLY A 90 -27.27 2.40 2.30
CA GLY A 90 -27.48 1.68 1.04
C GLY A 90 -28.01 0.26 1.22
N ASN A 91 -28.01 -0.46 0.09
CA ASN A 91 -28.59 -1.78 -0.04
C ASN A 91 -27.63 -2.93 0.32
N ILE A 92 -26.82 -2.74 1.39
CA ILE A 92 -25.70 -3.64 1.74
C ILE A 92 -26.12 -5.12 1.68
N ILE A 93 -27.22 -5.48 2.33
CA ILE A 93 -27.64 -6.88 2.42
C ILE A 93 -28.08 -7.46 1.08
N ALA A 94 -28.83 -6.69 0.27
CA ALA A 94 -29.25 -7.13 -1.05
C ALA A 94 -28.05 -7.35 -1.98
N GLU A 95 -27.10 -6.42 -1.97
CA GLU A 95 -25.88 -6.49 -2.76
C GLU A 95 -24.97 -7.63 -2.31
N LEU A 96 -24.85 -7.89 -1.01
CA LEU A 96 -24.08 -9.03 -0.51
C LEU A 96 -24.71 -10.37 -0.89
N LYS A 97 -26.05 -10.50 -0.82
CA LYS A 97 -26.74 -11.72 -1.30
C LYS A 97 -26.41 -12.01 -2.75
N ALA A 98 -26.41 -11.00 -3.62
CA ALA A 98 -26.05 -11.15 -5.03
C ALA A 98 -24.59 -11.63 -5.20
N MET A 99 -23.66 -11.00 -4.49
CA MET A 99 -22.24 -11.36 -4.60
C MET A 99 -21.93 -12.75 -4.04
N ILE A 100 -22.52 -13.12 -2.90
CA ILE A 100 -22.34 -14.45 -2.28
C ILE A 100 -22.90 -15.54 -3.19
N GLU A 101 -24.05 -15.32 -3.78
CA GLU A 101 -24.69 -16.30 -4.69
C GLU A 101 -23.81 -16.59 -5.92
N VAL A 102 -23.25 -15.53 -6.53
CA VAL A 102 -22.43 -15.66 -7.75
C VAL A 102 -21.03 -16.18 -7.42
N PHE A 103 -20.37 -15.60 -6.42
CA PHE A 103 -18.98 -15.88 -6.13
C PHE A 103 -18.76 -17.12 -5.26
N LYS A 104 -19.71 -17.49 -4.40
CA LYS A 104 -19.64 -18.63 -3.47
C LYS A 104 -18.34 -18.65 -2.65
N PRO A 105 -18.08 -17.61 -1.83
CA PRO A 105 -16.87 -17.51 -1.03
C PRO A 105 -16.82 -18.57 0.07
N GLU A 106 -15.61 -18.98 0.46
CA GLU A 106 -15.37 -19.76 1.69
C GLU A 106 -15.35 -18.85 2.91
N LEU A 107 -14.87 -17.61 2.72
CA LEU A 107 -14.71 -16.60 3.76
C LEU A 107 -15.37 -15.28 3.32
N VAL A 108 -16.23 -14.76 4.17
CA VAL A 108 -16.86 -13.44 4.00
C VAL A 108 -16.32 -12.53 5.10
N VAL A 109 -15.60 -11.47 4.71
CA VAL A 109 -14.95 -10.51 5.62
C VAL A 109 -15.66 -9.17 5.52
N PHE A 110 -16.23 -8.69 6.62
CA PHE A 110 -16.92 -7.42 6.68
C PHE A 110 -16.26 -6.48 7.70
N ALA A 111 -15.57 -5.46 7.22
CA ALA A 111 -14.90 -4.44 8.02
C ALA A 111 -15.12 -3.04 7.41
N PRO A 112 -16.23 -2.37 7.78
CA PRO A 112 -16.62 -1.10 7.17
C PRO A 112 -15.87 0.12 7.71
N ALA A 113 -15.07 -0.03 8.77
CA ALA A 113 -14.33 1.07 9.37
C ALA A 113 -13.42 1.82 8.37
N PHE A 114 -13.27 3.12 8.60
CA PHE A 114 -12.34 4.00 7.89
C PHE A 114 -11.73 4.99 8.88
N PRO A 115 -10.75 4.56 9.68
CA PRO A 115 -10.22 5.36 10.79
C PRO A 115 -9.70 6.73 10.39
N LYS A 116 -9.03 6.86 9.25
CA LYS A 116 -8.55 8.15 8.71
C LYS A 116 -9.67 9.17 8.48
N ALA A 117 -10.89 8.69 8.27
CA ALA A 117 -12.07 9.53 8.11
C ALA A 117 -12.93 9.60 9.39
N GLY A 118 -12.42 9.15 10.53
CA GLY A 118 -13.14 9.14 11.81
C GLY A 118 -14.26 8.10 11.89
N ARG A 119 -14.24 7.05 11.07
CA ARG A 119 -15.20 5.94 11.13
C ARG A 119 -14.51 4.74 11.75
N THR A 120 -14.98 4.32 12.92
CA THR A 120 -14.41 3.20 13.69
C THR A 120 -15.46 2.16 13.99
N THR A 121 -15.03 0.93 14.26
CA THR A 121 -15.88 -0.13 14.80
C THR A 121 -15.30 -0.57 16.14
N GLU A 122 -16.10 -0.56 17.18
CA GLU A 122 -15.74 -1.00 18.53
C GLU A 122 -16.92 -1.78 19.15
N ASP A 123 -16.65 -2.96 19.68
CA ASP A 123 -17.66 -3.91 20.20
C ASP A 123 -18.77 -4.22 19.15
N GLY A 124 -18.37 -4.28 17.88
CA GLY A 124 -19.28 -4.47 16.74
C GLY A 124 -20.14 -3.26 16.41
N ILE A 125 -19.95 -2.12 17.07
CA ILE A 125 -20.70 -0.89 16.84
C ILE A 125 -19.91 0.05 15.93
N GLN A 126 -20.50 0.38 14.78
CA GLN A 126 -19.93 1.39 13.86
C GLN A 126 -20.19 2.79 14.39
N LYS A 127 -19.13 3.61 14.41
CA LYS A 127 -19.12 4.96 14.98
C LYS A 127 -18.63 6.00 13.97
N VAL A 128 -19.04 7.25 14.16
CA VAL A 128 -18.49 8.43 13.48
C VAL A 128 -17.94 9.37 14.55
N ASN A 129 -16.63 9.64 14.52
CA ASN A 129 -15.94 10.47 15.49
C ASN A 129 -16.28 10.07 16.96
N GLY A 130 -16.31 8.77 17.22
CA GLY A 130 -16.61 8.18 18.53
C GLY A 130 -18.09 8.06 18.88
N THR A 131 -19.01 8.60 18.07
CA THR A 131 -20.47 8.52 18.31
C THR A 131 -21.06 7.36 17.52
N PRO A 132 -21.84 6.43 18.15
CA PRO A 132 -22.55 5.37 17.45
C PRO A 132 -23.40 5.91 16.29
N LEU A 133 -23.47 5.19 15.16
CA LEU A 133 -24.18 5.68 13.99
C LEU A 133 -25.65 6.00 14.25
N LEU A 134 -26.34 5.20 15.06
CA LEU A 134 -27.76 5.42 15.40
C LEU A 134 -27.99 6.68 16.25
N GLU A 135 -26.95 7.26 16.83
CA GLU A 135 -27.02 8.52 17.57
C GLU A 135 -26.65 9.75 16.72
N THR A 136 -26.28 9.53 15.45
CA THR A 136 -25.88 10.60 14.52
C THR A 136 -27.03 11.04 13.62
N GLU A 137 -26.83 12.10 12.87
CA GLU A 137 -27.76 12.57 11.83
C GLU A 137 -27.99 11.57 10.69
N MET A 138 -27.10 10.59 10.53
CA MET A 138 -27.18 9.55 9.48
C MET A 138 -28.45 8.70 9.56
N VAL A 139 -29.02 8.54 10.76
CA VAL A 139 -30.33 7.86 10.97
C VAL A 139 -31.45 8.56 10.19
N ARG A 140 -31.33 9.86 9.99
CA ARG A 140 -32.36 10.71 9.37
C ARG A 140 -32.07 10.99 7.90
N ASP A 141 -31.10 10.28 7.29
CA ASP A 141 -30.84 10.42 5.85
C ASP A 141 -32.13 10.13 5.08
N PRO A 142 -32.69 11.09 4.32
CA PRO A 142 -33.99 10.93 3.67
C PRO A 142 -34.00 9.90 2.54
N ARG A 143 -32.82 9.54 2.00
CA ARG A 143 -32.67 8.58 0.90
C ARG A 143 -32.28 7.19 1.38
N ASN A 144 -31.48 7.13 2.45
CA ASN A 144 -30.90 5.88 2.97
C ASN A 144 -30.82 5.92 4.50
N PRO A 145 -31.97 5.89 5.20
CA PRO A 145 -31.96 5.80 6.66
C PRO A 145 -31.24 4.51 7.07
N ILE A 146 -30.33 4.62 8.04
CA ILE A 146 -29.66 3.45 8.59
C ILE A 146 -30.52 2.80 9.67
N ALA A 147 -30.62 1.46 9.63
CA ALA A 147 -31.38 0.68 10.60
C ALA A 147 -30.47 0.03 11.66
N TYR A 148 -29.19 -0.10 11.38
CA TYR A 148 -28.22 -0.77 12.24
C TYR A 148 -26.93 0.05 12.34
N ASP A 149 -26.37 0.11 13.53
CA ASP A 149 -24.97 0.48 13.78
C ASP A 149 -24.13 -0.74 14.22
N ASN A 150 -24.80 -1.81 14.67
CA ASN A 150 -24.15 -3.06 15.02
C ASN A 150 -23.96 -3.92 13.76
N ILE A 151 -22.71 -4.07 13.35
CA ILE A 151 -22.33 -4.79 12.11
C ILE A 151 -22.58 -6.30 12.18
N VAL A 152 -22.55 -6.88 13.39
CA VAL A 152 -22.87 -8.31 13.61
C VAL A 152 -24.37 -8.54 13.37
N LYS A 153 -25.23 -7.71 13.97
CA LYS A 153 -26.68 -7.79 13.76
C LYS A 153 -27.07 -7.53 12.32
N LEU A 154 -26.46 -6.52 11.67
CA LEU A 154 -26.70 -6.22 10.26
C LEU A 154 -26.51 -7.46 9.39
N LEU A 155 -25.39 -8.18 9.54
CA LEU A 155 -25.12 -9.37 8.73
C LEU A 155 -25.94 -10.59 9.17
N SER A 156 -25.99 -10.88 10.48
CA SER A 156 -26.65 -12.09 10.97
C SER A 156 -28.14 -12.11 10.69
N GLU A 157 -28.82 -10.99 10.92
CA GLU A 157 -30.27 -10.85 10.65
C GLU A 157 -30.52 -10.70 9.14
N GLY A 158 -29.74 -9.86 8.45
CA GLY A 158 -29.94 -9.56 7.04
C GLY A 158 -29.69 -10.75 6.09
N LEU A 159 -28.68 -11.57 6.39
CA LEU A 159 -28.32 -12.76 5.61
C LEU A 159 -28.87 -14.05 6.22
N ASN A 160 -29.42 -14.03 7.44
CA ASN A 160 -29.83 -15.19 8.22
C ASN A 160 -28.70 -16.23 8.40
N VAL A 161 -27.55 -15.78 8.91
CA VAL A 161 -26.34 -16.61 9.06
C VAL A 161 -25.71 -16.41 10.45
N ALA A 162 -24.89 -17.37 10.88
CA ALA A 162 -24.01 -17.18 12.03
C ALA A 162 -22.83 -16.28 11.62
N VAL A 163 -22.47 -15.32 12.47
CA VAL A 163 -21.39 -14.36 12.27
C VAL A 163 -20.42 -14.47 13.43
N THR A 164 -19.13 -14.65 13.14
CA THR A 164 -18.06 -14.56 14.12
C THR A 164 -17.55 -13.12 14.15
N HIS A 165 -17.58 -12.51 15.33
CA HIS A 165 -17.03 -11.18 15.54
C HIS A 165 -15.65 -11.26 16.19
N HIS A 166 -14.73 -10.44 15.73
CA HIS A 166 -13.38 -10.30 16.26
C HIS A 166 -13.22 -8.90 16.86
N ASP A 167 -13.02 -8.85 18.16
CA ASP A 167 -12.77 -7.62 18.90
C ASP A 167 -11.34 -7.09 18.65
N LEU A 168 -11.03 -5.90 19.17
CA LEU A 168 -9.71 -5.26 18.99
C LEU A 168 -8.57 -6.10 19.58
N GLU A 169 -8.80 -6.87 20.64
CA GLU A 169 -7.77 -7.71 21.23
C GLU A 169 -7.43 -8.87 20.30
N GLU A 170 -8.44 -9.50 19.71
CA GLU A 170 -8.25 -10.58 18.72
C GLU A 170 -7.62 -10.06 17.43
N VAL A 171 -8.09 -8.92 16.90
CA VAL A 171 -7.54 -8.29 15.68
C VAL A 171 -6.06 -7.97 15.84
N ARG A 172 -5.62 -7.55 17.03
CA ARG A 172 -4.24 -7.16 17.31
C ARG A 172 -3.32 -8.32 17.72
N ARG A 173 -3.83 -9.55 17.79
CA ARG A 173 -3.00 -10.75 17.97
C ARG A 173 -2.36 -11.16 16.65
N ASP A 174 -1.11 -11.58 16.69
CA ASP A 174 -0.50 -12.26 15.55
C ASP A 174 -1.17 -13.62 15.31
N ASN A 175 -1.31 -13.99 14.02
CA ASN A 175 -1.81 -15.30 13.58
C ASN A 175 -3.28 -15.59 13.92
N LEU A 176 -4.17 -14.62 13.73
CA LEU A 176 -5.61 -14.84 13.82
C LEU A 176 -6.08 -15.85 12.76
N THR A 177 -6.54 -17.02 13.19
CA THR A 177 -7.05 -18.06 12.29
C THR A 177 -8.55 -17.88 12.07
N LEU A 178 -8.96 -17.78 10.80
CA LEU A 178 -10.34 -17.60 10.39
C LEU A 178 -10.92 -18.92 9.87
N ALA A 179 -12.01 -19.41 10.47
CA ALA A 179 -12.78 -20.53 9.96
C ALA A 179 -13.51 -20.13 8.65
N ASN A 180 -14.08 -21.10 7.91
CA ASN A 180 -15.00 -20.76 6.83
C ASN A 180 -16.26 -20.12 7.42
N GLY A 181 -16.80 -19.10 6.73
CA GLY A 181 -18.02 -18.42 7.17
C GLY A 181 -17.93 -16.90 7.12
N TYR A 182 -18.71 -16.26 8.00
CA TYR A 182 -18.91 -14.81 8.02
C TYR A 182 -18.21 -14.20 9.21
N HIS A 183 -17.36 -13.22 8.97
CA HIS A 183 -16.54 -12.58 9.97
C HIS A 183 -16.68 -11.07 9.93
N THR A 184 -16.82 -10.46 11.12
CA THR A 184 -16.80 -9.01 11.32
C THR A 184 -15.69 -8.64 12.27
N PHE A 185 -15.19 -7.41 12.18
CA PHE A 185 -13.98 -7.00 12.90
C PHE A 185 -14.14 -5.60 13.48
N ASP A 186 -13.63 -5.42 14.67
CA ASP A 186 -13.37 -4.10 15.22
C ASP A 186 -12.13 -3.48 14.61
N ALA A 187 -12.16 -2.15 14.42
CA ALA A 187 -11.02 -1.38 13.95
C ALA A 187 -11.15 0.09 14.34
N VAL A 188 -10.13 0.62 15.01
CA VAL A 188 -10.05 2.01 15.49
C VAL A 188 -8.92 2.76 14.80
N TYR A 189 -7.85 2.07 14.45
CA TYR A 189 -6.69 2.64 13.76
C TYR A 189 -6.50 2.04 12.38
N THR A 190 -5.77 2.75 11.52
CA THR A 190 -5.39 2.23 10.20
C THR A 190 -4.56 0.95 10.31
N SER A 191 -3.75 0.81 11.36
CA SER A 191 -3.01 -0.41 11.66
C SER A 191 -3.93 -1.61 11.92
N ASP A 192 -5.10 -1.42 12.55
CA ASP A 192 -6.05 -2.51 12.77
C ASP A 192 -6.57 -3.04 11.42
N MET A 193 -6.84 -2.13 10.46
CA MET A 193 -7.25 -2.52 9.10
C MET A 193 -6.15 -3.33 8.37
N GLN A 194 -4.88 -3.00 8.58
CA GLN A 194 -3.75 -3.77 8.04
C GLN A 194 -3.66 -5.16 8.70
N MET A 195 -3.84 -5.25 10.03
CA MET A 195 -3.81 -6.54 10.74
C MET A 195 -4.96 -7.45 10.32
N ILE A 196 -6.17 -6.90 10.11
CA ILE A 196 -7.29 -7.64 9.52
C ILE A 196 -6.90 -8.16 8.13
N ALA A 197 -6.37 -7.30 7.27
CA ALA A 197 -5.97 -7.69 5.91
C ALA A 197 -4.88 -8.77 5.93
N LYS A 198 -3.86 -8.63 6.77
CA LYS A 198 -2.80 -9.63 6.98
C LYS A 198 -3.38 -10.99 7.35
N SER A 199 -4.20 -11.04 8.39
CA SER A 199 -4.82 -12.28 8.87
C SER A 199 -5.65 -12.96 7.78
N VAL A 200 -6.43 -12.19 7.01
CA VAL A 200 -7.25 -12.74 5.93
C VAL A 200 -6.39 -13.26 4.76
N ILE A 201 -5.33 -12.54 4.38
CA ILE A 201 -4.40 -12.96 3.32
C ILE A 201 -3.69 -14.26 3.72
N GLU A 202 -3.20 -14.35 4.96
CA GLU A 202 -2.49 -15.54 5.48
C GLU A 202 -3.36 -16.79 5.54
N ASN A 203 -4.68 -16.64 5.73
CA ASN A 203 -5.62 -17.76 5.69
C ASN A 203 -5.82 -18.36 4.29
N ASN A 204 -5.43 -17.65 3.23
CA ASN A 204 -5.41 -18.11 1.82
C ASN A 204 -6.70 -18.82 1.35
N LYS A 205 -7.86 -18.27 1.71
CA LYS A 205 -9.18 -18.80 1.34
C LYS A 205 -9.79 -17.97 0.21
N ARG A 206 -10.76 -18.55 -0.48
CA ARG A 206 -11.59 -17.81 -1.44
C ARG A 206 -12.47 -16.81 -0.71
N THR A 207 -11.99 -15.57 -0.62
CA THR A 207 -12.54 -14.52 0.24
C THR A 207 -13.33 -13.49 -0.55
N LEU A 208 -14.55 -13.19 -0.08
CA LEU A 208 -15.28 -11.98 -0.44
C LEU A 208 -14.95 -10.90 0.60
N TRP A 209 -14.23 -9.88 0.15
CA TRP A 209 -13.89 -8.73 0.97
C TRP A 209 -14.97 -7.68 0.91
N ILE A 210 -15.40 -7.16 2.05
CA ILE A 210 -16.47 -6.16 2.12
C ILE A 210 -16.07 -5.10 3.12
N GLY A 211 -16.01 -3.85 2.66
CA GLY A 211 -15.65 -2.74 3.53
C GLY A 211 -15.70 -1.38 2.84
N SER A 212 -15.24 -0.38 3.56
CA SER A 212 -15.01 0.97 3.05
C SER A 212 -13.66 1.07 2.33
N ALA A 213 -13.23 2.28 1.94
CA ALA A 213 -11.87 2.50 1.46
C ALA A 213 -10.79 2.13 2.50
N GLY A 214 -11.13 2.06 3.79
CA GLY A 214 -10.20 1.69 4.87
C GLY A 214 -9.71 0.26 4.77
N LEU A 215 -10.60 -0.71 4.54
CA LEU A 215 -10.19 -2.11 4.37
C LEU A 215 -9.39 -2.32 3.07
N ALA A 216 -9.77 -1.65 1.99
CA ALA A 216 -9.01 -1.69 0.76
C ALA A 216 -7.59 -1.10 0.95
N GLU A 217 -7.47 0.02 1.67
CA GLU A 217 -6.16 0.59 2.04
C GLU A 217 -5.31 -0.41 2.82
N GLY A 218 -5.90 -1.06 3.85
CA GLY A 218 -5.22 -2.09 4.64
C GLY A 218 -4.75 -3.28 3.79
N PHE A 219 -5.60 -3.76 2.88
CA PHE A 219 -5.27 -4.85 1.95
C PHE A 219 -4.09 -4.48 1.03
N PHE A 220 -4.16 -3.32 0.37
CA PHE A 220 -3.09 -2.92 -0.54
C PHE A 220 -1.78 -2.61 0.18
N ALA A 221 -1.83 -2.02 1.36
CA ALA A 221 -0.64 -1.78 2.17
C ALA A 221 0.05 -3.09 2.60
N GLU A 222 -0.72 -4.13 2.90
CA GLU A 222 -0.18 -5.44 3.29
C GLU A 222 0.31 -6.24 2.06
N LYS A 223 -0.50 -6.30 1.01
CA LYS A 223 -0.21 -7.11 -0.18
C LYS A 223 0.84 -6.49 -1.10
N TYR A 224 0.85 -5.16 -1.19
CA TYR A 224 1.73 -4.35 -2.05
C TYR A 224 2.36 -3.21 -1.24
N PRO A 225 3.20 -3.53 -0.26
CA PRO A 225 3.82 -2.51 0.57
C PRO A 225 4.65 -1.55 -0.28
N ASN A 226 4.49 -0.26 -0.04
CA ASN A 226 5.36 0.76 -0.60
C ASN A 226 6.67 0.73 0.14
N TYR A 227 7.71 0.24 -0.50
CA TYR A 227 9.06 0.32 0.01
C TYR A 227 9.66 1.68 -0.34
N PRO A 228 10.55 2.24 0.49
CA PRO A 228 11.26 3.48 0.18
C PRO A 228 12.18 3.33 -1.03
N VAL A 229 12.60 4.46 -1.58
CA VAL A 229 13.64 4.53 -2.61
C VAL A 229 14.99 4.81 -1.95
N LEU A 230 16.02 4.09 -2.37
CA LEU A 230 17.40 4.42 -2.05
C LEU A 230 18.05 5.07 -3.29
N ALA A 231 18.46 6.33 -3.14
CA ALA A 231 19.22 7.03 -4.16
C ALA A 231 20.71 7.09 -3.79
N ILE A 232 21.56 6.60 -4.66
CA ILE A 232 23.03 6.63 -4.50
C ILE A 232 23.59 7.65 -5.46
N MET A 233 24.05 8.79 -4.92
CA MET A 233 24.52 9.92 -5.69
C MET A 233 26.06 9.92 -5.69
N GLY A 234 26.65 9.24 -6.68
CA GLY A 234 28.12 9.16 -6.83
C GLY A 234 28.72 10.25 -7.72
N SER A 235 27.90 11.03 -8.42
CA SER A 235 28.35 12.09 -9.32
C SER A 235 28.37 13.45 -8.61
N VAL A 236 29.44 14.21 -8.79
CA VAL A 236 29.58 15.61 -8.37
C VAL A 236 29.27 16.62 -9.49
N SER A 237 28.51 16.20 -10.52
CA SER A 237 28.04 17.09 -11.59
C SER A 237 27.03 18.12 -11.05
N GLU A 238 26.90 19.25 -11.75
CA GLU A 238 25.91 20.27 -11.38
C GLU A 238 24.48 19.70 -11.35
N SER A 239 24.15 18.87 -12.33
CA SER A 239 22.83 18.21 -12.39
C SER A 239 22.57 17.34 -11.15
N SER A 240 23.53 16.48 -10.75
CA SER A 240 23.38 15.65 -9.55
C SER A 240 23.26 16.45 -8.27
N MET A 241 24.00 17.56 -8.15
CA MET A 241 23.90 18.47 -6.98
C MET A 241 22.56 19.18 -6.95
N MET A 242 22.04 19.64 -8.10
CA MET A 242 20.69 20.25 -8.17
C MET A 242 19.59 19.25 -7.81
N GLN A 243 19.72 17.99 -8.22
CA GLN A 243 18.79 16.92 -7.85
C GLN A 243 18.80 16.66 -6.34
N MET A 244 19.98 16.59 -5.71
CA MET A 244 20.10 16.44 -4.24
C MET A 244 19.50 17.62 -3.50
N GLU A 245 19.79 18.83 -3.93
CA GLU A 245 19.24 20.08 -3.34
C GLU A 245 17.70 20.11 -3.43
N TYR A 246 17.16 19.73 -4.60
CA TYR A 246 15.72 19.62 -4.81
C TYR A 246 15.09 18.59 -3.88
N ALA A 247 15.63 17.39 -3.80
CA ALA A 247 15.14 16.33 -2.94
C ALA A 247 15.22 16.74 -1.44
N HIS A 248 16.31 17.39 -1.04
CA HIS A 248 16.45 17.87 0.33
C HIS A 248 15.39 18.93 0.69
N LYS A 249 15.10 19.86 -0.22
CA LYS A 249 14.00 20.84 -0.05
C LYS A 249 12.61 20.18 0.09
N HIS A 250 12.47 18.97 -0.45
CA HIS A 250 11.26 18.16 -0.33
C HIS A 250 11.35 17.13 0.81
N HIS A 251 12.21 17.38 1.80
CA HIS A 251 12.36 16.59 3.01
C HIS A 251 12.87 15.15 2.81
N VAL A 252 13.53 14.86 1.70
CA VAL A 252 14.23 13.58 1.54
C VAL A 252 15.56 13.65 2.33
N PRO A 253 15.78 12.78 3.32
CA PRO A 253 17.00 12.73 4.09
C PRO A 253 18.23 12.44 3.21
N ILE A 254 19.38 13.03 3.57
CA ILE A 254 20.64 12.77 2.91
C ILE A 254 21.65 12.31 3.96
N ILE A 255 22.22 11.13 3.78
CA ILE A 255 23.38 10.65 4.53
C ILE A 255 24.61 10.90 3.69
N GLU A 256 25.55 11.66 4.25
CA GLU A 256 26.86 11.90 3.66
C GLU A 256 27.90 11.00 4.32
N ILE A 257 28.58 10.21 3.51
CA ILE A 257 29.65 9.32 3.97
C ILE A 257 30.87 10.16 4.32
N ASP A 258 31.34 10.08 5.56
CA ASP A 258 32.57 10.76 5.97
C ASP A 258 33.80 10.07 5.36
N MET A 259 34.14 10.47 4.13
CA MET A 259 35.27 9.92 3.43
C MET A 259 36.62 10.23 4.08
N LYS A 260 36.73 11.28 4.94
CA LYS A 260 37.96 11.55 5.69
C LYS A 260 38.14 10.49 6.80
N ALA A 261 37.08 10.17 7.51
CA ALA A 261 37.09 9.09 8.50
C ALA A 261 37.38 7.72 7.86
N ILE A 262 36.81 7.44 6.68
CA ILE A 262 37.10 6.21 5.93
C ILE A 262 38.58 6.13 5.51
N LEU A 263 39.19 7.25 5.07
CA LEU A 263 40.62 7.33 4.77
C LEU A 263 41.49 7.11 6.00
N ASP A 264 40.96 7.35 7.20
CA ASP A 264 41.61 7.07 8.49
C ASP A 264 41.36 5.66 9.00
N GLY A 265 40.65 4.84 8.24
CA GLY A 265 40.35 3.45 8.59
C GLY A 265 39.07 3.24 9.41
N ALA A 266 38.17 4.25 9.44
CA ALA A 266 36.87 4.07 10.07
C ALA A 266 36.01 3.06 9.30
N ASP A 267 35.10 2.38 10.02
CA ASP A 267 34.14 1.45 9.45
C ASP A 267 32.90 2.21 8.95
N TYR A 268 32.37 1.77 7.80
CA TYR A 268 31.13 2.28 7.22
C TYR A 268 29.86 1.72 7.89
N GLN A 269 29.96 0.78 8.84
CA GLN A 269 28.83 0.11 9.46
C GLN A 269 27.85 1.07 10.16
N VAL A 270 28.37 2.10 10.85
CA VAL A 270 27.52 3.12 11.50
C VAL A 270 26.63 3.83 10.48
N CYS A 271 27.19 4.16 9.31
CA CYS A 271 26.45 4.77 8.22
C CYS A 271 25.41 3.80 7.63
N ALA A 272 25.73 2.51 7.55
CA ALA A 272 24.80 1.47 7.11
C ALA A 272 23.61 1.33 8.07
N GLU A 273 23.85 1.30 9.38
CA GLU A 273 22.81 1.20 10.40
C GLU A 273 21.88 2.41 10.39
N GLU A 274 22.42 3.61 10.25
CA GLU A 274 21.61 4.83 10.12
C GLU A 274 20.72 4.77 8.88
N ALA A 275 21.28 4.41 7.73
CA ALA A 275 20.53 4.26 6.47
C ALA A 275 19.44 3.19 6.57
N VAL A 276 19.74 2.04 7.16
CA VAL A 276 18.77 0.95 7.39
C VAL A 276 17.61 1.42 8.27
N ASN A 277 17.89 2.15 9.35
CA ASN A 277 16.86 2.66 10.25
C ASN A 277 15.93 3.66 9.55
N MET A 278 16.49 4.59 8.76
CA MET A 278 15.70 5.55 7.99
C MET A 278 14.81 4.86 6.95
N LEU A 279 15.37 3.93 6.17
CA LEU A 279 14.60 3.18 5.17
C LEU A 279 13.52 2.30 5.83
N LYS A 280 13.81 1.64 6.95
CA LYS A 280 12.80 0.86 7.70
C LYS A 280 11.66 1.71 8.25
N SER A 281 11.89 3.00 8.50
CA SER A 281 10.83 3.94 8.88
C SER A 281 9.93 4.35 7.71
N GLY A 282 10.23 3.89 6.47
CA GLY A 282 9.48 4.21 5.26
C GLY A 282 9.94 5.50 4.56
N SER A 283 11.06 6.10 4.99
CA SER A 283 11.59 7.31 4.38
C SER A 283 12.48 6.97 3.18
N ASP A 284 12.26 7.65 2.06
CA ASP A 284 13.24 7.66 0.96
C ASP A 284 14.57 8.23 1.48
N LEU A 285 15.69 7.81 0.89
CA LEU A 285 17.00 8.19 1.37
C LEU A 285 17.96 8.46 0.22
N ILE A 286 18.75 9.51 0.34
CA ILE A 286 19.92 9.77 -0.51
C ILE A 286 21.18 9.43 0.25
N LEU A 287 22.06 8.65 -0.38
CA LEU A 287 23.41 8.33 0.08
C LEU A 287 24.41 8.96 -0.87
N THR A 288 25.36 9.73 -0.34
CA THR A 288 26.42 10.39 -1.14
C THR A 288 27.74 10.45 -0.39
N ALA A 289 28.84 10.56 -1.13
CA ALA A 289 30.17 10.82 -0.56
C ALA A 289 30.56 12.30 -0.55
N ALA A 290 29.78 13.16 -1.24
CA ALA A 290 29.97 14.61 -1.23
C ALA A 290 28.67 15.28 -1.69
N ARG A 291 28.23 16.33 -1.00
CA ARG A 291 27.07 17.13 -1.41
C ARG A 291 27.41 18.22 -2.39
N THR A 292 28.64 18.72 -2.30
CA THR A 292 29.13 19.83 -3.12
C THR A 292 30.49 19.53 -3.72
N LYS A 293 30.86 20.29 -4.76
CA LYS A 293 32.24 20.24 -5.29
C LYS A 293 33.28 20.60 -4.24
N ASN A 294 32.93 21.48 -3.31
CA ASN A 294 33.83 21.88 -2.22
C ASN A 294 34.09 20.72 -1.25
N ASP A 295 33.06 19.95 -0.89
CA ASP A 295 33.20 18.77 -0.02
C ASP A 295 34.13 17.74 -0.65
N TYR A 296 33.91 17.46 -1.95
CA TYR A 296 34.81 16.59 -2.71
C TYR A 296 36.26 17.11 -2.72
N GLN A 297 36.47 18.40 -2.97
CA GLN A 297 37.80 19.01 -2.96
C GLN A 297 38.46 18.91 -1.58
N GLN A 298 37.72 19.11 -0.51
CA GLN A 298 38.23 18.95 0.86
C GLN A 298 38.71 17.53 1.15
N VAL A 299 38.03 16.50 0.62
CA VAL A 299 38.50 15.11 0.74
C VAL A 299 39.78 14.89 -0.03
N LEU A 300 39.90 15.43 -1.25
CA LEU A 300 41.14 15.35 -2.04
C LEU A 300 42.34 16.07 -1.36
N ASP A 301 42.10 17.25 -0.80
CA ASP A 301 43.13 18.01 -0.08
C ASP A 301 43.59 17.27 1.18
N TYR A 302 42.65 16.64 1.89
CA TYR A 302 42.96 15.80 3.03
C TYR A 302 43.79 14.57 2.64
N ALA A 303 43.41 13.87 1.59
CA ALA A 303 44.10 12.69 1.08
C ALA A 303 45.52 13.06 0.64
N LYS A 304 45.72 14.22 -0.02
CA LYS A 304 47.02 14.74 -0.44
C LYS A 304 47.98 14.94 0.73
N GLN A 305 47.51 15.42 1.90
CA GLN A 305 48.31 15.56 3.13
C GLN A 305 48.82 14.20 3.63
N LYS A 306 48.13 13.11 3.29
CA LYS A 306 48.48 11.71 3.62
C LYS A 306 49.23 10.98 2.52
N ASN A 307 49.64 11.68 1.45
CA ASN A 307 50.29 11.13 0.25
C ASN A 307 49.39 10.07 -0.48
N ILE A 308 48.07 10.22 -0.40
CA ILE A 308 47.11 9.39 -1.11
C ILE A 308 46.73 10.12 -2.42
N SER A 309 46.77 9.42 -3.55
CA SER A 309 46.43 10.00 -4.83
C SER A 309 44.89 10.20 -5.00
N GLY A 310 44.49 11.15 -5.85
CA GLY A 310 43.08 11.34 -6.17
C GLY A 310 42.47 10.09 -6.85
N ALA A 311 43.24 9.30 -7.55
CA ALA A 311 42.79 8.04 -8.12
C ALA A 311 42.48 7.00 -7.04
N ASP A 312 43.31 6.91 -5.99
CA ASP A 312 43.08 6.02 -4.85
C ASP A 312 41.87 6.46 -4.03
N VAL A 313 41.66 7.77 -3.84
CA VAL A 313 40.45 8.31 -3.21
C VAL A 313 39.19 7.90 -3.99
N SER A 314 39.22 8.05 -5.32
CA SER A 314 38.09 7.65 -6.18
C SER A 314 37.84 6.15 -6.11
N ALA A 315 38.85 5.32 -6.11
CA ALA A 315 38.73 3.87 -5.98
C ALA A 315 38.16 3.47 -4.64
N LEU A 316 38.66 4.04 -3.54
CA LEU A 316 38.16 3.80 -2.19
C LEU A 316 36.70 4.25 -2.02
N THR A 317 36.34 5.42 -2.56
CA THR A 317 34.97 5.94 -2.51
C THR A 317 33.97 4.98 -3.20
N LYS A 318 34.30 4.51 -4.39
CA LYS A 318 33.47 3.55 -5.14
C LYS A 318 33.30 2.23 -4.38
N GLU A 319 34.40 1.70 -3.85
CA GLU A 319 34.41 0.47 -3.06
C GLU A 319 33.57 0.61 -1.78
N THR A 320 33.72 1.72 -1.06
CA THR A 320 32.95 2.02 0.15
C THR A 320 31.45 2.12 -0.16
N ILE A 321 31.07 2.86 -1.21
CA ILE A 321 29.67 3.00 -1.60
C ILE A 321 29.08 1.64 -2.02
N GLY A 322 29.82 0.83 -2.78
CA GLY A 322 29.38 -0.50 -3.19
C GLY A 322 29.11 -1.42 -2.01
N LYS A 323 30.06 -1.49 -1.06
CA LYS A 323 29.89 -2.27 0.19
C LYS A 323 28.73 -1.78 1.03
N LEU A 324 28.61 -0.47 1.19
CA LEU A 324 27.55 0.16 1.98
C LEU A 324 26.18 -0.12 1.36
N ALA A 325 26.04 0.00 0.05
CA ALA A 325 24.81 -0.32 -0.66
C ALA A 325 24.39 -1.79 -0.47
N SER A 326 25.34 -2.73 -0.59
CA SER A 326 25.09 -4.15 -0.34
C SER A 326 24.63 -4.40 1.09
N ALA A 327 25.34 -3.87 2.07
CA ALA A 327 25.01 -4.03 3.50
C ALA A 327 23.63 -3.46 3.86
N ILE A 328 23.20 -2.36 3.23
CA ILE A 328 21.87 -1.79 3.40
C ILE A 328 20.82 -2.69 2.76
N LEU A 329 21.01 -3.08 1.50
CA LEU A 329 20.01 -3.82 0.72
C LEU A 329 19.85 -5.29 1.15
N GLU A 330 20.81 -5.85 1.86
CA GLU A 330 20.65 -7.14 2.57
C GLU A 330 19.64 -7.07 3.73
N GLN A 331 19.45 -5.88 4.32
CA GLN A 331 18.61 -5.69 5.51
C GLN A 331 17.28 -5.00 5.25
N VAL A 332 17.14 -4.30 4.11
CA VAL A 332 15.93 -3.52 3.77
C VAL A 332 15.54 -3.75 2.31
N LYS A 333 14.24 -3.96 2.10
CA LYS A 333 13.67 -3.94 0.75
C LYS A 333 13.39 -2.50 0.34
N VAL A 334 13.75 -2.16 -0.90
CA VAL A 334 13.44 -0.87 -1.52
C VAL A 334 12.56 -1.07 -2.75
N SER A 335 11.73 -0.08 -3.07
CA SER A 335 10.90 -0.09 -4.30
C SER A 335 11.73 0.24 -5.54
N GLY A 336 12.83 0.97 -5.36
CA GLY A 336 13.74 1.36 -6.42
C GLY A 336 15.11 1.75 -5.90
N LEU A 337 16.12 1.54 -6.75
CA LEU A 337 17.47 1.99 -6.53
C LEU A 337 17.81 2.99 -7.65
N PHE A 338 17.96 4.26 -7.29
CA PHE A 338 18.40 5.31 -8.21
C PHE A 338 19.91 5.51 -8.05
N MET A 339 20.65 5.58 -9.14
CA MET A 339 22.10 5.73 -9.09
C MET A 339 22.58 6.79 -10.07
N THR A 340 23.52 7.66 -9.63
CA THR A 340 24.25 8.58 -10.50
C THR A 340 25.75 8.33 -10.46
N GLY A 341 26.43 8.58 -11.59
CA GLY A 341 27.86 8.29 -11.77
C GLY A 341 28.08 6.83 -12.19
N GLY A 342 28.50 6.64 -13.46
CA GLY A 342 28.66 5.30 -14.05
C GLY A 342 29.59 4.38 -13.27
N ASP A 343 30.70 4.92 -12.77
CA ASP A 343 31.65 4.16 -11.96
C ASP A 343 31.09 3.72 -10.61
N THR A 344 30.29 4.56 -9.97
CA THR A 344 29.60 4.23 -8.73
C THR A 344 28.53 3.18 -8.96
N ALA A 345 27.74 3.35 -10.02
CA ALA A 345 26.68 2.41 -10.38
C ALA A 345 27.25 1.00 -10.63
N ILE A 346 28.35 0.89 -11.39
CA ILE A 346 28.96 -0.44 -11.66
C ILE A 346 29.54 -1.07 -10.39
N SER A 347 30.10 -0.27 -9.47
CA SER A 347 30.58 -0.78 -8.19
C SER A 347 29.43 -1.35 -7.35
N VAL A 348 28.30 -0.64 -7.24
CA VAL A 348 27.11 -1.12 -6.54
C VAL A 348 26.57 -2.40 -7.17
N ILE A 349 26.41 -2.45 -8.49
CA ILE A 349 25.93 -3.62 -9.23
C ILE A 349 26.81 -4.85 -8.97
N ASN A 350 28.15 -4.66 -8.97
CA ASN A 350 29.09 -5.74 -8.71
C ASN A 350 28.98 -6.28 -7.27
N HIS A 351 28.84 -5.40 -6.26
CA HIS A 351 28.69 -5.82 -4.87
C HIS A 351 27.33 -6.50 -4.60
N LEU A 352 26.30 -6.17 -5.38
CA LEU A 352 25.02 -6.86 -5.35
C LEU A 352 25.03 -8.21 -6.09
N GLY A 353 26.13 -8.58 -6.74
CA GLY A 353 26.25 -9.83 -7.50
C GLY A 353 25.37 -9.89 -8.76
N ALA A 354 24.91 -8.75 -9.25
CA ALA A 354 24.07 -8.70 -10.46
C ALA A 354 24.90 -9.01 -11.72
N GLN A 355 24.34 -9.84 -12.59
CA GLN A 355 25.03 -10.27 -13.83
C GLN A 355 24.65 -9.45 -15.07
N GLY A 356 23.68 -8.55 -14.94
CA GLY A 356 23.20 -7.71 -16.04
C GLY A 356 21.94 -6.94 -15.69
N SER A 357 21.45 -6.14 -16.63
CA SER A 357 20.23 -5.37 -16.52
C SER A 357 19.32 -5.56 -17.73
N ARG A 358 18.01 -5.48 -17.52
CA ARG A 358 17.02 -5.38 -18.59
C ARG A 358 16.61 -3.92 -18.73
N ILE A 359 16.61 -3.40 -19.94
CA ILE A 359 16.18 -2.03 -20.23
C ILE A 359 14.66 -2.06 -20.43
N ASP A 360 13.92 -1.32 -19.60
CA ASP A 360 12.46 -1.17 -19.73
C ASP A 360 12.10 0.16 -20.43
N SER A 361 12.74 1.28 -20.03
CA SER A 361 12.51 2.60 -20.61
C SER A 361 13.69 3.53 -20.34
N GLU A 362 13.71 4.66 -21.03
CA GLU A 362 14.59 5.79 -20.72
C GLU A 362 14.04 6.58 -19.51
N VAL A 363 14.93 7.04 -18.63
CA VAL A 363 14.61 7.79 -17.42
C VAL A 363 14.79 9.29 -17.64
#